data_95dab634b134f8bc8c497cd671b3eae1
#
_entry.id   95dab634b134f8bc8c497cd671b3eae1
#
_cell.length_a   1.000
_cell.length_b   1.000
_cell.length_c   1.000
_cell.angle_alpha   90.00
_cell.angle_beta   90.00
_cell.angle_gamma   90.00
#
_symmetry.space_group_name_H-M   'P 1'
#
loop_
_entity.id
_entity.type
_entity.pdbx_description
1 polymer ?
#
loop_
_entity_poly.entity_id
_entity_poly.type
_entity_poly.pdbx_seq_one_letter_code
_entity_poly.pdbx_strand_id
1 'polypeptide(L)'
;DLHSFPTRRSSDLNLSPDRGHVFFEGGDITDEPANKRQINTVFQKYALFPHMNVEQNIAFGLKISGKTEQYIRDKVKYVLKLVNLEGFERRRIDSLSGGQQQRIAMARAIVNEPKLLLLDEPLGALDLKLRQDMQYELIRLKNELGITFMYVTHDQEEALTMSDKVVVMNGGIIQQMGTPEEIYNEPENAFVADFIGERLRSEERRVGKECRS
;
A
#
# COMPACT_ATOMS: atom_id res chain seq x y z
N ASP A 1 13.74 17.45 -20.13
CA ASP A 1 13.59 16.24 -19.30
C ASP A 1 12.45 16.40 -18.32
N LEU A 2 11.30 16.15 -18.85
CA LEU A 2 10.05 15.98 -18.19
C LEU A 2 10.04 14.64 -17.48
N HIS A 3 10.15 14.55 -16.17
CA HIS A 3 9.55 13.37 -15.48
C HIS A 3 10.05 13.15 -14.06
N SER A 4 10.02 14.18 -13.26
CA SER A 4 9.87 13.96 -11.82
C SER A 4 8.55 14.57 -11.40
N PHE A 5 7.48 13.77 -11.49
CA PHE A 5 6.18 14.21 -10.99
C PHE A 5 6.27 14.50 -9.49
N PRO A 6 5.85 15.68 -9.04
CA PRO A 6 5.83 16.03 -7.61
C PRO A 6 4.90 15.12 -6.77
N THR A 7 4.04 14.32 -7.43
CA THR A 7 3.10 13.40 -6.81
C THR A 7 3.72 12.28 -5.98
N ARG A 8 4.93 11.80 -6.32
CA ARG A 8 5.60 10.79 -5.51
C ARG A 8 6.10 11.30 -4.17
N ARG A 9 6.37 12.61 -4.06
CA ARG A 9 6.90 13.20 -2.81
C ARG A 9 5.81 13.50 -1.78
N SER A 10 4.57 13.68 -2.20
CA SER A 10 3.46 13.95 -1.26
C SER A 10 3.04 12.73 -0.45
N SER A 11 3.27 11.51 -0.96
CA SER A 11 3.06 10.25 -0.22
C SER A 11 4.31 9.79 0.55
N ASP A 12 5.46 10.41 0.33
CA ASP A 12 6.70 10.08 1.03
C ASP A 12 6.79 10.83 2.36
N LEU A 13 6.11 10.31 3.38
CA LEU A 13 6.16 10.82 4.75
C LEU A 13 7.54 10.68 5.42
N ASN A 14 8.56 10.23 4.70
CA ASN A 14 9.94 10.23 5.17
C ASN A 14 10.64 11.57 4.95
N LEU A 15 10.04 12.48 4.15
CA LEU A 15 10.57 13.82 3.89
C LEU A 15 9.84 14.86 4.75
N SER A 16 10.57 15.93 5.11
CA SER A 16 9.95 17.12 5.68
C SER A 16 9.31 17.95 4.55
N PRO A 17 8.12 18.53 4.77
CA PRO A 17 7.50 19.40 3.78
C PRO A 17 8.31 20.69 3.61
N ASP A 18 8.39 21.22 2.38
CA ASP A 18 9.03 22.51 2.11
C ASP A 18 8.24 23.66 2.76
N ARG A 19 6.93 23.51 2.93
CA ARG A 19 6.02 24.47 3.59
C ARG A 19 4.83 23.74 4.18
N GLY A 20 4.27 24.31 5.27
CA GLY A 20 3.10 23.76 5.96
C GLY A 20 3.47 22.73 7.02
N HIS A 21 2.47 22.05 7.52
CA HIS A 21 2.59 21.11 8.63
C HIS A 21 1.95 19.78 8.27
N VAL A 22 2.48 18.70 8.84
CA VAL A 22 1.90 17.33 8.74
C VAL A 22 1.28 17.00 10.09
N PHE A 23 -0.03 16.77 10.09
CA PHE A 23 -0.77 16.33 11.27
C PHE A 23 -1.13 14.88 11.19
N PHE A 24 -0.96 14.14 12.27
CA PHE A 24 -1.38 12.75 12.41
C PHE A 24 -2.08 12.57 13.76
N GLU A 25 -3.33 12.09 13.74
CA GLU A 25 -4.18 11.95 14.94
C GLU A 25 -4.25 13.23 15.80
N GLY A 26 -4.29 14.39 15.16
CA GLY A 26 -4.34 15.69 15.82
C GLY A 26 -3.01 16.19 16.38
N GLY A 27 -1.93 15.40 16.30
CA GLY A 27 -0.57 15.80 16.66
C GLY A 27 0.21 16.32 15.44
N ASP A 28 0.98 17.37 15.59
CA ASP A 28 1.92 17.83 14.58
C ASP A 28 3.16 16.92 14.59
N ILE A 29 3.40 16.23 13.47
CA ILE A 29 4.52 15.31 13.28
C ILE A 29 5.55 15.84 12.28
N THR A 30 5.49 17.11 11.91
CA THR A 30 6.32 17.72 10.88
C THR A 30 7.81 17.47 11.13
N ASP A 31 8.27 17.73 12.35
CA ASP A 31 9.68 17.58 12.75
C ASP A 31 9.98 16.22 13.38
N GLU A 32 8.99 15.33 13.46
CA GLU A 32 9.21 14.00 14.03
C GLU A 32 9.99 13.12 13.04
N PRO A 33 11.11 12.51 13.44
CA PRO A 33 11.88 11.60 12.61
C PRO A 33 11.02 10.44 12.12
N ALA A 34 11.16 10.05 10.85
CA ALA A 34 10.34 9.01 10.20
C ALA A 34 10.29 7.69 10.99
N ASN A 35 11.40 7.30 11.63
CA ASN A 35 11.48 6.08 12.43
C ASN A 35 10.73 6.14 13.78
N LYS A 36 10.25 7.29 14.20
CA LYS A 36 9.42 7.47 15.40
C LYS A 36 7.94 7.58 15.08
N ARG A 37 7.59 7.89 13.82
CA ARG A 37 6.20 7.97 13.37
C ARG A 37 5.56 6.60 13.42
N GLN A 38 4.30 6.53 13.86
CA GLN A 38 3.53 5.27 13.85
C GLN A 38 2.99 4.96 12.44
N ILE A 39 3.83 5.12 11.45
CA ILE A 39 3.54 5.00 10.02
C ILE A 39 4.60 4.08 9.41
N ASN A 40 4.17 3.07 8.69
CA ASN A 40 5.08 2.20 7.95
C ASN A 40 4.77 2.25 6.46
N THR A 41 5.79 2.03 5.62
CA THR A 41 5.67 2.05 4.17
C THR A 41 6.05 0.71 3.56
N VAL A 42 5.25 0.23 2.64
CA VAL A 42 5.57 -0.88 1.74
C VAL A 42 5.83 -0.29 0.35
N PHE A 43 7.06 -0.42 -0.13
CA PHE A 43 7.49 0.12 -1.42
C PHE A 43 7.14 -0.84 -2.56
N GLN A 44 7.01 -0.30 -3.77
CA GLN A 44 6.72 -1.03 -5.01
C GLN A 44 7.65 -2.24 -5.25
N LYS A 45 8.94 -2.13 -4.91
CA LYS A 45 9.94 -3.21 -5.03
C LYS A 45 10.12 -4.00 -3.72
N TYR A 46 9.15 -3.92 -2.79
CA TYR A 46 9.12 -4.61 -1.50
C TYR A 46 10.27 -4.28 -0.54
N ALA A 47 11.42 -3.83 -1.02
CA ALA A 47 12.63 -3.46 -0.26
C ALA A 47 13.03 -4.50 0.82
N LEU A 48 12.84 -5.80 0.53
CA LEU A 48 13.27 -6.88 1.42
C LEU A 48 14.79 -6.99 1.45
N PHE A 49 15.34 -7.39 2.59
CA PHE A 49 16.78 -7.61 2.75
C PHE A 49 17.17 -8.99 2.19
N PRO A 50 17.87 -9.08 1.05
CA PRO A 50 18.11 -10.34 0.37
C PRO A 50 19.08 -11.28 1.11
N HIS A 51 19.92 -10.72 1.98
CA HIS A 51 20.87 -11.46 2.83
C HIS A 51 20.26 -12.02 4.11
N MET A 52 18.99 -11.70 4.38
CA MET A 52 18.21 -12.16 5.54
C MET A 52 17.17 -13.19 5.10
N ASN A 53 16.83 -14.14 5.99
CA ASN A 53 15.67 -15.01 5.81
C ASN A 53 14.35 -14.27 6.11
N VAL A 54 13.22 -14.95 5.98
CA VAL A 54 11.87 -14.39 6.22
C VAL A 54 11.74 -13.89 7.66
N GLU A 55 12.06 -14.71 8.65
CA GLU A 55 12.01 -14.34 10.08
C GLU A 55 12.85 -13.09 10.37
N GLN A 56 14.07 -13.06 9.87
CA GLN A 56 14.99 -11.94 10.08
C GLN A 56 14.48 -10.64 9.45
N ASN A 57 13.88 -10.72 8.25
CA ASN A 57 13.24 -9.57 7.59
C ASN A 57 12.11 -9.00 8.44
N ILE A 58 11.20 -9.85 8.92
CA ILE A 58 10.05 -9.44 9.72
C ILE A 58 10.52 -8.91 11.09
N ALA A 59 11.43 -9.60 11.75
CA ALA A 59 11.91 -9.25 13.07
C ALA A 59 12.78 -7.98 13.12
N PHE A 60 13.23 -7.47 11.97
CA PHE A 60 14.25 -6.41 11.89
C PHE A 60 13.86 -5.16 12.72
N GLY A 61 12.67 -4.62 12.52
CA GLY A 61 12.20 -3.44 13.24
C GLY A 61 12.05 -3.67 14.75
N LEU A 62 11.56 -4.85 15.15
CA LEU A 62 11.41 -5.21 16.56
C LEU A 62 12.75 -5.35 17.26
N LYS A 63 13.78 -5.88 16.58
CA LYS A 63 15.15 -5.97 17.11
C LYS A 63 15.76 -4.59 17.36
N ILE A 64 15.62 -3.67 16.40
CA ILE A 64 16.09 -2.29 16.55
C ILE A 64 15.37 -1.58 17.71
N SER A 65 14.08 -1.88 17.91
CA SER A 65 13.29 -1.35 19.01
C SER A 65 13.59 -2.01 20.37
N GLY A 66 14.58 -2.92 20.46
CA GLY A 66 15.01 -3.56 21.69
C GLY A 66 13.99 -4.50 22.32
N LYS A 67 13.07 -5.08 21.53
CA LYS A 67 12.09 -6.05 22.03
C LYS A 67 12.77 -7.37 22.41
N THR A 68 12.19 -8.07 23.39
CA THR A 68 12.72 -9.37 23.83
C THR A 68 12.59 -10.44 22.76
N GLU A 69 13.50 -11.41 22.74
CA GLU A 69 13.50 -12.53 21.78
C GLU A 69 12.18 -13.32 21.81
N GLN A 70 11.57 -13.49 22.98
CA GLN A 70 10.28 -14.17 23.11
C GLN A 70 9.19 -13.38 22.42
N TYR A 71 9.08 -12.06 22.68
CA TYR A 71 8.12 -11.18 22.02
C TYR A 71 8.29 -11.21 20.52
N ILE A 72 9.53 -11.14 20.01
CA ILE A 72 9.84 -11.18 18.58
C ILE A 72 9.34 -12.48 17.96
N ARG A 73 9.65 -13.63 18.56
CA ARG A 73 9.20 -14.95 18.05
C ARG A 73 7.69 -15.04 17.97
N ASP A 74 6.99 -14.59 19.00
CA ASP A 74 5.53 -14.65 19.05
C ASP A 74 4.90 -13.73 17.99
N LYS A 75 5.43 -12.52 17.81
CA LYS A 75 4.98 -11.55 16.80
C LYS A 75 5.26 -12.02 15.38
N VAL A 76 6.43 -12.57 15.11
CA VAL A 76 6.76 -13.13 13.79
C VAL A 76 5.81 -14.27 13.42
N LYS A 77 5.57 -15.19 14.36
CA LYS A 77 4.57 -16.27 14.16
C LYS A 77 3.17 -15.72 13.85
N TYR A 78 2.74 -14.74 14.64
CA TYR A 78 1.44 -14.10 14.47
C TYR A 78 1.28 -13.49 13.08
N VAL A 79 2.23 -12.64 12.64
CA VAL A 79 2.12 -11.97 11.34
C VAL A 79 2.30 -12.93 10.15
N LEU A 80 3.10 -13.99 10.28
CA LEU A 80 3.20 -15.02 9.26
C LEU A 80 1.88 -15.78 9.08
N LYS A 81 1.18 -16.07 10.17
CA LYS A 81 -0.17 -16.63 10.12
C LYS A 81 -1.13 -15.65 9.45
N LEU A 82 -1.07 -14.37 9.81
CA LEU A 82 -1.92 -13.32 9.26
C LEU A 82 -1.80 -13.18 7.75
N VAL A 83 -0.60 -13.36 7.18
CA VAL A 83 -0.35 -13.29 5.72
C VAL A 83 -0.36 -14.67 5.04
N ASN A 84 -0.83 -15.73 5.69
CA ASN A 84 -0.92 -17.10 5.18
C ASN A 84 0.44 -17.67 4.71
N LEU A 85 1.52 -17.43 5.47
CA LEU A 85 2.87 -17.93 5.20
C LEU A 85 3.50 -18.62 6.42
N GLU A 86 2.70 -19.35 7.21
CA GLU A 86 3.20 -20.17 8.31
C GLU A 86 4.22 -21.21 7.80
N GLY A 87 5.30 -21.41 8.55
CA GLY A 87 6.36 -22.35 8.17
C GLY A 87 7.39 -21.80 7.18
N PHE A 88 7.29 -20.51 6.82
CA PHE A 88 8.24 -19.86 5.91
C PHE A 88 9.42 -19.19 6.61
N GLU A 89 9.50 -19.21 7.93
CA GLU A 89 10.45 -18.47 8.78
C GLU A 89 11.90 -18.56 8.30
N ARG A 90 12.32 -19.77 7.92
CA ARG A 90 13.72 -20.05 7.53
C ARG A 90 13.99 -19.92 6.03
N ARG A 91 12.97 -19.65 5.22
CA ARG A 91 13.15 -19.53 3.77
C ARG A 91 13.93 -18.28 3.41
N ARG A 92 14.72 -18.38 2.34
CA ARG A 92 15.43 -17.25 1.74
C ARG A 92 14.46 -16.45 0.88
N ILE A 93 14.68 -15.14 0.82
CA ILE A 93 13.82 -14.22 0.04
C ILE A 93 13.85 -14.54 -1.46
N ASP A 94 15.01 -14.91 -2.00
CA ASP A 94 15.22 -15.26 -3.40
C ASP A 94 14.47 -16.54 -3.85
N SER A 95 14.06 -17.39 -2.91
CA SER A 95 13.28 -18.60 -3.18
C SER A 95 11.76 -18.38 -3.23
N LEU A 96 11.30 -17.13 -3.00
CA LEU A 96 9.89 -16.78 -2.91
C LEU A 96 9.36 -16.21 -4.22
N SER A 97 8.09 -16.51 -4.55
CA SER A 97 7.38 -15.82 -5.62
C SER A 97 7.15 -14.33 -5.31
N GLY A 98 6.87 -13.50 -6.32
CA GLY A 98 6.60 -12.08 -6.14
C GLY A 98 5.48 -11.79 -5.13
N GLY A 99 4.37 -12.53 -5.20
CA GLY A 99 3.28 -12.39 -4.23
C GLY A 99 3.66 -12.82 -2.81
N GLN A 100 4.53 -13.86 -2.66
CA GLN A 100 5.05 -14.24 -1.36
C GLN A 100 5.99 -13.18 -0.80
N GLN A 101 6.87 -12.60 -1.62
CA GLN A 101 7.74 -11.49 -1.21
C GLN A 101 6.92 -10.28 -0.76
N GLN A 102 5.86 -9.95 -1.49
CA GLN A 102 4.94 -8.88 -1.12
C GLN A 102 4.30 -9.12 0.25
N ARG A 103 3.76 -10.32 0.49
CA ARG A 103 3.18 -10.69 1.80
C ARG A 103 4.21 -10.59 2.92
N ILE A 104 5.47 -10.97 2.68
CA ILE A 104 6.55 -10.79 3.68
C ILE A 104 6.85 -9.30 3.92
N ALA A 105 6.85 -8.46 2.89
CA ALA A 105 7.03 -7.02 3.06
C ALA A 105 5.90 -6.41 3.89
N MET A 106 4.66 -6.85 3.66
CA MET A 106 3.52 -6.47 4.48
C MET A 106 3.65 -6.95 5.92
N ALA A 107 3.99 -8.23 6.14
CA ALA A 107 4.24 -8.78 7.48
C ALA A 107 5.29 -7.97 8.23
N ARG A 108 6.39 -7.59 7.56
CA ARG A 108 7.44 -6.72 8.12
C ARG A 108 6.93 -5.33 8.49
N ALA A 109 6.03 -4.77 7.71
CA ALA A 109 5.44 -3.47 8.00
C ALA A 109 4.41 -3.53 9.13
N ILE A 110 3.61 -4.59 9.18
CA ILE A 110 2.52 -4.78 10.16
C ILE A 110 3.06 -5.17 11.55
N VAL A 111 4.19 -5.91 11.61
CA VAL A 111 4.71 -6.47 12.88
C VAL A 111 5.00 -5.41 13.95
N ASN A 112 5.27 -4.17 13.52
CA ASN A 112 5.48 -3.02 14.40
C ASN A 112 4.18 -2.35 14.87
N GLU A 113 3.02 -2.89 14.50
CA GLU A 113 1.69 -2.36 14.86
C GLU A 113 1.51 -0.87 14.51
N PRO A 114 1.75 -0.47 13.25
CA PRO A 114 1.57 0.92 12.84
C PRO A 114 0.09 1.30 12.90
N LYS A 115 -0.20 2.59 13.04
CA LYS A 115 -1.56 3.12 12.89
C LYS A 115 -1.93 3.43 11.44
N LEU A 116 -0.92 3.69 10.62
CA LEU A 116 -1.07 3.94 9.19
C LEU A 116 -0.07 3.09 8.40
N LEU A 117 -0.56 2.37 7.39
CA LEU A 117 0.25 1.65 6.43
C LEU A 117 0.14 2.32 5.05
N LEU A 118 1.27 2.83 4.56
CA LEU A 118 1.40 3.37 3.21
C LEU A 118 1.78 2.25 2.25
N LEU A 119 1.08 2.16 1.15
CA LEU A 119 1.30 1.16 0.10
C LEU A 119 1.52 1.90 -1.23
N ASP A 120 2.76 1.90 -1.72
CA ASP A 120 3.14 2.57 -2.96
C ASP A 120 3.08 1.57 -4.12
N GLU A 121 2.06 1.70 -4.97
CA GLU A 121 1.75 0.82 -6.12
C GLU A 121 1.85 -0.68 -5.77
N PRO A 122 1.16 -1.16 -4.72
CA PRO A 122 1.42 -2.50 -4.17
C PRO A 122 1.11 -3.62 -5.15
N LEU A 123 0.26 -3.39 -6.15
CA LEU A 123 -0.22 -4.42 -7.09
C LEU A 123 0.34 -4.25 -8.51
N GLY A 124 1.06 -3.15 -8.78
CA GLY A 124 1.50 -2.78 -10.13
C GLY A 124 2.43 -3.79 -10.84
N ALA A 125 3.16 -4.60 -10.08
CA ALA A 125 4.13 -5.58 -10.62
C ALA A 125 3.55 -7.01 -10.76
N LEU A 126 2.25 -7.22 -10.44
CA LEU A 126 1.61 -8.53 -10.42
C LEU A 126 0.83 -8.81 -11.71
N ASP A 127 0.78 -10.09 -12.11
CA ASP A 127 -0.16 -10.55 -13.13
C ASP A 127 -1.62 -10.42 -12.66
N LEU A 128 -2.57 -10.47 -13.59
CA LEU A 128 -3.98 -10.20 -13.31
C LEU A 128 -4.57 -11.07 -12.20
N LYS A 129 -4.30 -12.39 -12.25
CA LYS A 129 -4.84 -13.32 -11.25
C LYS A 129 -4.26 -13.07 -9.87
N LEU A 130 -2.95 -12.93 -9.79
CA LEU A 130 -2.26 -12.66 -8.54
C LEU A 130 -2.64 -11.29 -7.97
N ARG A 131 -2.91 -10.30 -8.84
CA ARG A 131 -3.39 -8.99 -8.44
C ARG A 131 -4.76 -9.10 -7.75
N GLN A 132 -5.71 -9.81 -8.32
CA GLN A 132 -7.03 -10.04 -7.71
C GLN A 132 -6.92 -10.75 -6.35
N ASP A 133 -6.12 -11.83 -6.27
CA ASP A 133 -5.89 -12.54 -5.01
C ASP A 133 -5.31 -11.60 -3.93
N MET A 134 -4.39 -10.71 -4.32
CA MET A 134 -3.78 -9.75 -3.41
C MET A 134 -4.72 -8.61 -3.02
N GLN A 135 -5.64 -8.16 -3.89
CA GLN A 135 -6.68 -7.19 -3.53
C GLN A 135 -7.55 -7.73 -2.40
N TYR A 136 -8.05 -8.95 -2.54
CA TYR A 136 -8.84 -9.61 -1.48
C TYR A 136 -8.05 -9.72 -0.17
N GLU A 137 -6.78 -10.08 -0.25
CA GLU A 137 -5.91 -10.22 0.91
C GLU A 137 -5.69 -8.86 1.63
N LEU A 138 -5.47 -7.78 0.86
CA LEU A 138 -5.30 -6.43 1.41
C LEU A 138 -6.57 -5.93 2.10
N ILE A 139 -7.75 -6.15 1.49
CA ILE A 139 -9.05 -5.80 2.08
C ILE A 139 -9.26 -6.59 3.39
N ARG A 140 -8.98 -7.90 3.37
CA ARG A 140 -9.06 -8.75 4.56
C ARG A 140 -8.17 -8.23 5.68
N LEU A 141 -6.90 -7.95 5.39
CA LEU A 141 -5.94 -7.44 6.35
C LEU A 141 -6.34 -6.08 6.91
N LYS A 142 -6.84 -5.16 6.07
CA LYS A 142 -7.39 -3.87 6.52
C LYS A 142 -8.48 -4.06 7.58
N ASN A 143 -9.43 -4.94 7.30
CA ASN A 143 -10.57 -5.19 8.20
C ASN A 143 -10.14 -5.91 9.49
N GLU A 144 -9.22 -6.88 9.39
CA GLU A 144 -8.76 -7.67 10.54
C GLU A 144 -7.89 -6.85 11.51
N LEU A 145 -7.05 -5.96 10.96
CA LEU A 145 -6.13 -5.15 11.75
C LEU A 145 -6.75 -3.88 12.33
N GLY A 146 -7.80 -3.34 11.71
CA GLY A 146 -8.43 -2.09 12.10
C GLY A 146 -7.51 -0.86 12.02
N ILE A 147 -6.46 -0.91 11.19
CA ILE A 147 -5.54 0.20 10.94
C ILE A 147 -5.88 0.93 9.64
N THR A 148 -5.44 2.15 9.49
CA THR A 148 -5.63 2.91 8.26
C THR A 148 -4.65 2.42 7.19
N PHE A 149 -5.17 2.11 5.98
CA PHE A 149 -4.37 1.84 4.79
C PHE A 149 -4.48 3.02 3.84
N MET A 150 -3.35 3.51 3.35
CA MET A 150 -3.28 4.51 2.29
C MET A 150 -2.61 3.89 1.07
N TYR A 151 -3.36 3.75 -0.02
CA TYR A 151 -2.86 3.22 -1.28
C TYR A 151 -2.50 4.36 -2.22
N VAL A 152 -1.33 4.30 -2.82
CA VAL A 152 -0.98 5.11 -3.98
C VAL A 152 -1.04 4.19 -5.20
N THR A 153 -1.93 4.47 -6.13
CA THR A 153 -2.11 3.68 -7.35
C THR A 153 -2.45 4.59 -8.52
N HIS A 154 -2.11 4.15 -9.71
CA HIS A 154 -2.60 4.72 -10.96
C HIS A 154 -3.74 3.90 -11.57
N ASP A 155 -4.09 2.78 -10.94
CA ASP A 155 -5.19 1.92 -11.38
C ASP A 155 -6.50 2.38 -10.72
N GLN A 156 -7.45 2.79 -11.56
CA GLN A 156 -8.75 3.32 -11.13
C GLN A 156 -9.60 2.23 -10.47
N GLU A 157 -9.51 0.99 -10.95
CA GLU A 157 -10.26 -0.13 -10.41
C GLU A 157 -9.82 -0.42 -8.98
N GLU A 158 -8.52 -0.42 -8.73
CA GLU A 158 -7.97 -0.56 -7.39
C GLU A 158 -8.48 0.55 -6.46
N ALA A 159 -8.39 1.82 -6.90
CA ALA A 159 -8.81 2.96 -6.11
C ALA A 159 -10.31 2.88 -5.73
N LEU A 160 -11.17 2.55 -6.69
CA LEU A 160 -12.62 2.53 -6.47
C LEU A 160 -13.12 1.29 -5.71
N THR A 161 -12.44 0.13 -5.84
CA THR A 161 -12.90 -1.13 -5.23
C THR A 161 -12.36 -1.38 -3.83
N MET A 162 -11.16 -0.86 -3.51
CA MET A 162 -10.47 -1.17 -2.25
C MET A 162 -10.57 -0.07 -1.20
N SER A 163 -10.98 1.14 -1.57
CA SER A 163 -10.92 2.31 -0.71
C SER A 163 -12.28 2.71 -0.15
N ASP A 164 -12.29 3.21 1.09
CA ASP A 164 -13.48 3.86 1.67
C ASP A 164 -13.52 5.35 1.27
N LYS A 165 -12.35 5.91 0.93
CA LYS A 165 -12.19 7.30 0.47
C LYS A 165 -11.10 7.36 -0.60
N VAL A 166 -11.36 8.12 -1.66
CA VAL A 166 -10.46 8.32 -2.81
C VAL A 166 -10.04 9.78 -2.88
N VAL A 167 -8.77 10.01 -3.16
CA VAL A 167 -8.20 11.34 -3.44
C VAL A 167 -7.64 11.33 -4.86
N VAL A 168 -8.27 12.07 -5.75
CA VAL A 168 -7.79 12.23 -7.13
C VAL A 168 -6.83 13.42 -7.19
N MET A 169 -5.63 13.19 -7.72
CA MET A 169 -4.59 14.20 -7.80
C MET A 169 -4.10 14.40 -9.24
N ASN A 170 -3.80 15.64 -9.60
CA ASN A 170 -3.16 15.99 -10.87
C ASN A 170 -2.14 17.10 -10.67
N GLY A 171 -0.92 16.92 -11.17
CA GLY A 171 0.14 17.91 -11.06
C GLY A 171 0.47 18.32 -9.61
N GLY A 172 0.30 17.41 -8.63
CA GLY A 172 0.52 17.70 -7.20
C GLY A 172 -0.62 18.43 -6.50
N ILE A 173 -1.75 18.65 -7.20
CA ILE A 173 -2.94 19.34 -6.67
C ILE A 173 -4.07 18.33 -6.52
N ILE A 174 -4.76 18.37 -5.38
CA ILE A 174 -5.98 17.58 -5.18
C ILE A 174 -7.06 18.14 -6.09
N GLN A 175 -7.63 17.28 -6.91
CA GLN A 175 -8.71 17.60 -7.85
C GLN A 175 -10.08 17.33 -7.24
N GLN A 176 -10.20 16.22 -6.50
CA GLN A 176 -11.40 15.86 -5.77
C GLN A 176 -11.05 14.86 -4.68
N MET A 177 -11.81 14.87 -3.59
CA MET A 177 -11.74 13.88 -2.52
C MET A 177 -13.16 13.49 -2.10
N GLY A 178 -13.45 12.20 -2.08
CA GLY A 178 -14.77 11.68 -1.72
C GLY A 178 -14.79 10.16 -1.57
N THR A 179 -15.97 9.61 -1.38
CA THR A 179 -16.21 8.16 -1.49
C THR A 179 -16.05 7.70 -2.94
N PRO A 180 -15.79 6.42 -3.19
CA PRO A 180 -15.79 5.88 -4.56
C PRO A 180 -17.06 6.24 -5.36
N GLU A 181 -18.21 6.22 -4.70
CA GLU A 181 -19.51 6.55 -5.31
C GLU A 181 -19.59 8.03 -5.70
N GLU A 182 -19.15 8.95 -4.85
CA GLU A 182 -19.10 10.39 -5.15
C GLU A 182 -18.14 10.68 -6.32
N ILE A 183 -16.93 10.10 -6.30
CA ILE A 183 -15.94 10.26 -7.37
C ILE A 183 -16.48 9.74 -8.72
N TYR A 184 -17.24 8.64 -8.69
CA TYR A 184 -17.77 8.01 -9.89
C TYR A 184 -19.00 8.76 -10.45
N ASN A 185 -19.94 9.13 -9.59
CA ASN A 185 -21.23 9.69 -10.03
C ASN A 185 -21.24 11.24 -10.13
N GLU A 186 -20.40 11.90 -9.34
CA GLU A 186 -20.40 13.36 -9.19
C GLU A 186 -18.99 13.96 -9.36
N PRO A 187 -18.35 13.79 -10.56
CA PRO A 187 -17.02 14.34 -10.78
C PRO A 187 -17.05 15.88 -10.78
N GLU A 188 -16.21 16.50 -9.94
CA GLU A 188 -16.18 17.97 -9.75
C GLU A 188 -15.60 18.72 -10.95
N ASN A 189 -14.82 18.06 -11.81
CA ASN A 189 -14.22 18.70 -12.99
C ASN A 189 -13.98 17.69 -14.13
N ALA A 190 -13.66 18.22 -15.30
CA ALA A 190 -13.42 17.43 -16.50
C ALA A 190 -12.29 16.41 -16.37
N PHE A 191 -11.24 16.73 -15.60
CA PHE A 191 -10.14 15.81 -15.36
C PHE A 191 -10.60 14.56 -14.60
N VAL A 192 -11.40 14.74 -13.55
CA VAL A 192 -11.94 13.61 -12.77
C VAL A 192 -12.91 12.80 -13.61
N ALA A 193 -13.78 13.47 -14.40
CA ALA A 193 -14.69 12.81 -15.31
C ALA A 193 -13.96 11.97 -16.39
N ASP A 194 -12.89 12.51 -16.98
CA ASP A 194 -12.07 11.78 -17.95
C ASP A 194 -11.32 10.62 -17.29
N PHE A 195 -10.78 10.83 -16.08
CA PHE A 195 -10.13 9.77 -15.29
C PHE A 195 -11.07 8.59 -15.09
N ILE A 196 -12.35 8.82 -14.74
CA ILE A 196 -13.36 7.76 -14.61
C ILE A 196 -13.83 7.25 -15.98
N GLY A 197 -13.98 8.13 -16.98
CA GLY A 197 -14.49 7.80 -18.32
C GLY A 197 -13.57 6.89 -19.15
N GLU A 198 -12.26 6.89 -18.91
CA GLU A 198 -11.33 5.95 -19.55
C GLU A 198 -11.66 4.49 -19.18
N ARG A 199 -12.18 4.26 -18.00
CA ARG A 199 -12.65 2.94 -17.56
C ARG A 199 -13.86 2.48 -18.36
N LEU A 200 -14.88 3.30 -18.53
CA LEU A 200 -16.08 2.97 -19.30
C LEU A 200 -15.74 2.57 -20.74
N ARG A 201 -14.83 3.32 -21.37
CA ARG A 201 -14.34 3.00 -22.72
C ARG A 201 -13.56 1.68 -22.78
N SER A 202 -12.83 1.32 -21.72
CA SER A 202 -12.06 0.08 -21.64
C SER A 202 -12.95 -1.13 -21.41
N GLU A 203 -14.00 -1.01 -20.61
CA GLU A 203 -14.99 -2.06 -20.35
C GLU A 203 -15.86 -2.32 -21.59
N GLU A 204 -16.35 -1.29 -22.25
CA GLU A 204 -17.09 -1.43 -23.52
C GLU A 204 -16.28 -2.11 -24.61
N ARG A 205 -14.96 -1.84 -24.69
CA ARG A 205 -14.07 -2.53 -25.63
C ARG A 205 -13.86 -4.01 -25.29
N ARG A 206 -13.89 -4.38 -24.02
CA ARG A 206 -13.80 -5.80 -23.59
C ARG A 206 -15.08 -6.54 -23.93
N VAL A 207 -16.23 -6.01 -23.55
CA VAL A 207 -17.55 -6.61 -23.85
C VAL A 207 -17.78 -6.70 -25.37
N GLY A 208 -17.40 -5.69 -26.14
CA GLY A 208 -17.52 -5.72 -27.60
C GLY A 208 -16.60 -6.71 -28.31
N LYS A 209 -15.52 -7.21 -27.66
CA LYS A 209 -14.67 -8.29 -28.20
C LYS A 209 -15.19 -9.67 -27.86
N GLU A 210 -15.80 -9.85 -26.69
CA GLU A 210 -16.40 -11.12 -26.28
C GLU A 210 -17.69 -11.43 -27.06
N CYS A 211 -18.41 -10.42 -27.53
CA CYS A 211 -19.58 -10.61 -28.39
C CYS A 211 -19.26 -10.89 -29.88
N ARG A 212 -17.98 -10.91 -30.28
CA ARG A 212 -17.54 -11.15 -31.67
C ARG A 212 -16.73 -12.45 -31.83
N SER A 213 -16.59 -13.23 -30.79
CA SER A 213 -16.04 -14.60 -30.77
C SER A 213 -17.17 -15.59 -30.47
#